data_7319280a34cd19552bc75aa51bd4617e
#
_entry.id   7319280a34cd19552bc75aa51bd4617e
#
_cell.length_a   1.000
_cell.length_b   1.000
_cell.length_c   1.000
_cell.angle_alpha   90.00
_cell.angle_beta   90.00
_cell.angle_gamma   90.00
#
_symmetry.space_group_name_H-M   'P 1'
#
loop_
_entity.id
_entity.type
_entity.pdbx_description
1 polymer ?
#
loop_
_entity_poly.entity_id
_entity_poly.type
_entity_poly.pdbx_seq_one_letter_code
_entity_poly.pdbx_strand_id
1 'polypeptide(L)'
;MPDMNAMRIIEALRSGVPSRAVGKYFAEARPKLIRRISDALDEVAINGKSDSFLYTGKYGEGKTHLLNTAMTMAQENDMVVSYMPISKEAPFDKLPVIYRNIVQNTYLPKHEQPGFLHKLWGIGASSPLASEMLLYAAKELETDKLYYLFQCFLKTDDQEEQFRLQADLEGDFISPPDLKRIYRRIAGKAAKMNVPFSKTKHCMDYFSFLSRLFTAMGYNGWVILIDEVELIGRTGKKARQNAYRNMYRFLKPTSLHATYTMFAVSSMYQDDVIEKKHEYENLEAIFPNDMEPGKTVLDAIVSAEQLNPLTRDEIAEVISRIIDFHAKAYDWKPDLDVGKVVEVAQEGGSLLRTKLRSAIEYLDQKYLYGDGGHVSVGALEQEDLSAEEADVPSLDDLND
;
A
#
# COMPACT_ATOMS: atom_id res chain seq x y z
N MET A 1 -34.74 -10.16 -0.25
CA MET A 1 -34.25 -9.06 0.61
C MET A 1 -32.99 -8.50 0.00
N PRO A 2 -32.80 -7.17 -0.02
CA PRO A 2 -31.61 -6.55 -0.55
C PRO A 2 -30.33 -7.09 0.09
N ASP A 3 -29.32 -7.38 -0.73
CA ASP A 3 -28.00 -7.84 -0.27
C ASP A 3 -27.16 -6.63 0.15
N MET A 4 -26.92 -6.49 1.44
CA MET A 4 -26.13 -5.37 2.01
C MET A 4 -24.70 -5.33 1.50
N ASN A 5 -24.10 -6.48 1.17
CA ASN A 5 -22.74 -6.51 0.62
C ASN A 5 -22.72 -6.02 -0.83
N ALA A 6 -23.69 -6.46 -1.64
CA ALA A 6 -23.89 -5.96 -3.00
C ALA A 6 -24.18 -4.45 -3.01
N MET A 7 -24.96 -3.95 -2.06
CA MET A 7 -25.23 -2.51 -1.92
C MET A 7 -23.93 -1.72 -1.62
N ARG A 8 -23.08 -2.17 -0.71
CA ARG A 8 -21.78 -1.53 -0.42
C ARG A 8 -20.85 -1.48 -1.65
N ILE A 9 -20.88 -2.54 -2.48
CA ILE A 9 -20.09 -2.60 -3.71
C ILE A 9 -20.60 -1.55 -4.72
N ILE A 10 -21.90 -1.49 -4.94
CA ILE A 10 -22.52 -0.51 -5.86
C ILE A 10 -22.25 0.92 -5.39
N GLU A 11 -22.41 1.22 -4.10
CA GLU A 11 -22.11 2.56 -3.56
C GLU A 11 -20.63 2.95 -3.71
N ALA A 12 -19.71 2.02 -3.48
CA ALA A 12 -18.28 2.26 -3.68
C ALA A 12 -17.95 2.55 -5.15
N LEU A 13 -18.53 1.80 -6.08
CA LEU A 13 -18.36 2.03 -7.52
C LEU A 13 -19.01 3.34 -7.98
N ARG A 14 -20.19 3.68 -7.44
CA ARG A 14 -20.90 4.94 -7.73
C ARG A 14 -20.11 6.16 -7.26
N SER A 15 -19.55 6.11 -6.06
CA SER A 15 -18.71 7.20 -5.54
C SER A 15 -17.38 7.31 -6.28
N GLY A 16 -16.97 6.27 -7.03
CA GLY A 16 -15.67 6.20 -7.69
C GLY A 16 -14.49 6.09 -6.71
N VAL A 17 -14.77 5.87 -5.42
CA VAL A 17 -13.73 5.69 -4.40
C VAL A 17 -13.28 4.23 -4.42
N PRO A 18 -11.97 3.96 -4.53
CA PRO A 18 -11.44 2.60 -4.44
C PRO A 18 -11.84 1.96 -3.11
N SER A 19 -12.41 0.77 -3.17
CA SER A 19 -12.88 0.04 -1.99
C SER A 19 -12.35 -1.38 -1.99
N ARG A 20 -11.95 -1.89 -0.83
CA ARG A 20 -11.55 -3.28 -0.64
C ARG A 20 -12.67 -4.26 -1.04
N ALA A 21 -13.92 -3.90 -0.76
CA ALA A 21 -15.07 -4.73 -1.14
C ALA A 21 -15.15 -4.97 -2.65
N VAL A 22 -14.62 -4.03 -3.47
CA VAL A 22 -14.63 -4.11 -4.93
C VAL A 22 -13.48 -4.96 -5.47
N GLY A 23 -12.30 -4.95 -4.82
CA GLY A 23 -11.08 -5.61 -5.30
C GLY A 23 -11.27 -7.10 -5.61
N LYS A 24 -11.97 -7.81 -4.74
CA LYS A 24 -12.22 -9.26 -4.88
C LYS A 24 -13.02 -9.63 -6.14
N TYR A 25 -13.94 -8.77 -6.57
CA TYR A 25 -14.96 -9.13 -7.56
C TYR A 25 -14.58 -8.75 -9.00
N PHE A 26 -13.57 -7.93 -9.19
CA PHE A 26 -13.15 -7.44 -10.50
C PHE A 26 -11.70 -7.84 -10.88
N ALA A 27 -11.10 -8.75 -10.12
CA ALA A 27 -9.77 -9.30 -10.39
C ALA A 27 -9.65 -9.94 -11.78
N GLU A 28 -10.72 -10.59 -12.25
CA GLU A 28 -10.73 -11.35 -13.51
C GLU A 28 -10.58 -10.48 -14.76
N ALA A 29 -10.85 -9.18 -14.66
CA ALA A 29 -10.64 -8.26 -15.78
C ALA A 29 -9.18 -8.13 -16.26
N ARG A 30 -8.20 -8.63 -15.48
CA ARG A 30 -6.77 -8.57 -15.81
C ARG A 30 -6.07 -9.89 -15.49
N PRO A 31 -6.43 -11.01 -16.13
CA PRO A 31 -6.02 -12.36 -15.71
C PRO A 31 -4.50 -12.57 -15.70
N LYS A 32 -3.75 -11.95 -16.61
CA LYS A 32 -2.29 -12.07 -16.67
C LYS A 32 -1.63 -11.40 -15.45
N LEU A 33 -2.06 -10.18 -15.09
CA LEU A 33 -1.52 -9.46 -13.94
C LEU A 33 -1.90 -10.16 -12.63
N ILE A 34 -3.13 -10.63 -12.52
CA ILE A 34 -3.61 -11.37 -11.35
C ILE A 34 -2.80 -12.66 -11.16
N ARG A 35 -2.57 -13.41 -12.23
CA ARG A 35 -1.72 -14.62 -12.17
C ARG A 35 -0.30 -14.27 -11.71
N ARG A 36 0.31 -13.22 -12.29
CA ARG A 36 1.65 -12.77 -11.88
C ARG A 36 1.72 -12.43 -10.39
N ILE A 37 0.70 -11.70 -9.88
CA ILE A 37 0.63 -11.37 -8.46
C ILE A 37 0.48 -12.64 -7.62
N SER A 38 -0.43 -13.54 -8.01
CA SER A 38 -0.61 -14.84 -7.33
C SER A 38 0.68 -15.64 -7.26
N ASP A 39 1.34 -15.82 -8.39
CA ASP A 39 2.60 -16.58 -8.47
C ASP A 39 3.68 -15.96 -7.58
N ALA A 40 3.76 -14.61 -7.52
CA ALA A 40 4.71 -13.90 -6.67
C ALA A 40 4.39 -14.04 -5.17
N LEU A 41 3.11 -13.99 -4.79
CA LEU A 41 2.68 -14.20 -3.40
C LEU A 41 2.99 -15.63 -2.95
N ASP A 42 2.72 -16.62 -3.80
CA ASP A 42 3.02 -18.04 -3.53
C ASP A 42 4.53 -18.27 -3.39
N GLU A 43 5.34 -17.67 -4.26
CA GLU A 43 6.81 -17.75 -4.20
C GLU A 43 7.36 -17.16 -2.90
N VAL A 44 6.84 -16.00 -2.48
CA VAL A 44 7.19 -15.34 -1.20
C VAL A 44 6.80 -16.23 -0.02
N ALA A 45 5.59 -16.79 -0.04
CA ALA A 45 5.07 -17.64 1.04
C ALA A 45 5.88 -18.95 1.19
N ILE A 46 6.25 -19.59 0.06
CA ILE A 46 6.94 -20.89 0.06
C ILE A 46 8.44 -20.74 0.38
N ASN A 47 9.10 -19.77 -0.25
CA ASN A 47 10.56 -19.66 -0.17
C ASN A 47 11.05 -18.64 0.85
N GLY A 48 10.16 -17.81 1.42
CA GLY A 48 10.53 -16.73 2.35
C GLY A 48 11.37 -15.62 1.71
N LYS A 49 11.50 -15.65 0.37
CA LYS A 49 12.29 -14.68 -0.39
C LYS A 49 11.43 -13.46 -0.72
N SER A 50 11.94 -12.29 -0.41
CA SER A 50 11.25 -11.05 -0.71
C SER A 50 11.36 -10.66 -2.18
N ASP A 51 10.29 -10.06 -2.73
CA ASP A 51 10.22 -9.56 -4.11
C ASP A 51 9.40 -8.28 -4.20
N SER A 52 9.37 -7.65 -5.37
CA SER A 52 8.64 -6.42 -5.60
C SER A 52 8.07 -6.31 -7.01
N PHE A 53 7.02 -5.52 -7.14
CA PHE A 53 6.41 -5.21 -8.43
C PHE A 53 6.08 -3.72 -8.52
N LEU A 54 6.63 -3.05 -9.51
CA LEU A 54 6.32 -1.67 -9.85
C LEU A 54 5.59 -1.65 -11.20
N TYR A 55 4.46 -0.97 -11.25
CA TYR A 55 3.68 -0.81 -12.46
C TYR A 55 3.18 0.64 -12.62
N THR A 56 2.93 1.01 -13.86
CA THR A 56 2.43 2.34 -14.20
C THR A 56 1.03 2.27 -14.81
N GLY A 57 0.30 3.38 -14.77
CA GLY A 57 -1.01 3.50 -15.43
C GLY A 57 -1.51 4.92 -15.37
N LYS A 58 -2.37 5.31 -16.33
CA LYS A 58 -3.00 6.62 -16.30
C LYS A 58 -3.92 6.76 -15.10
N TYR A 59 -4.26 7.98 -14.75
CA TYR A 59 -5.27 8.25 -13.75
C TYR A 59 -6.60 7.59 -14.14
N GLY A 60 -7.29 6.97 -13.18
CA GLY A 60 -8.57 6.31 -13.42
C GLY A 60 -8.53 4.94 -14.14
N GLU A 61 -7.36 4.40 -14.49
CA GLU A 61 -7.21 3.06 -15.12
C GLU A 61 -7.20 1.89 -14.14
N GLY A 62 -7.37 2.15 -12.84
CA GLY A 62 -7.53 1.11 -11.83
C GLY A 62 -6.23 0.72 -11.11
N LYS A 63 -5.24 1.61 -11.01
CA LYS A 63 -4.01 1.37 -10.22
C LYS A 63 -4.33 0.96 -8.78
N THR A 64 -5.06 1.79 -8.07
CA THR A 64 -5.49 1.53 -6.67
C THR A 64 -6.37 0.29 -6.58
N HIS A 65 -7.19 0.02 -7.60
CA HIS A 65 -8.00 -1.20 -7.66
C HIS A 65 -7.13 -2.45 -7.70
N LEU A 66 -6.06 -2.46 -8.50
CA LEU A 66 -5.12 -3.58 -8.56
C LEU A 66 -4.42 -3.80 -7.20
N LEU A 67 -4.05 -2.73 -6.49
CA LEU A 67 -3.52 -2.84 -5.12
C LEU A 67 -4.55 -3.45 -4.15
N ASN A 68 -5.81 -3.02 -4.22
CA ASN A 68 -6.89 -3.59 -3.40
C ASN A 68 -7.14 -5.08 -3.73
N THR A 69 -7.02 -5.46 -5.01
CA THR A 69 -7.09 -6.86 -5.42
C THR A 69 -5.93 -7.67 -4.83
N ALA A 70 -4.70 -7.15 -4.94
CA ALA A 70 -3.52 -7.78 -4.35
C ALA A 70 -3.65 -7.91 -2.82
N MET A 71 -4.21 -6.89 -2.15
CA MET A 71 -4.52 -6.96 -0.72
C MET A 71 -5.46 -8.12 -0.38
N THR A 72 -6.53 -8.29 -1.14
CA THR A 72 -7.50 -9.38 -0.94
C THR A 72 -6.83 -10.73 -1.13
N MET A 73 -6.08 -10.91 -2.23
CA MET A 73 -5.36 -12.14 -2.53
C MET A 73 -4.34 -12.49 -1.44
N ALA A 74 -3.59 -11.50 -0.95
CA ALA A 74 -2.63 -11.69 0.12
C ALA A 74 -3.30 -12.12 1.43
N GLN A 75 -4.43 -11.50 1.79
CA GLN A 75 -5.18 -11.87 2.99
C GLN A 75 -5.83 -13.26 2.89
N GLU A 76 -6.27 -13.67 1.70
CA GLU A 76 -6.76 -15.03 1.42
C GLU A 76 -5.64 -16.08 1.53
N ASN A 77 -4.38 -15.68 1.27
CA ASN A 77 -3.17 -16.49 1.46
C ASN A 77 -2.55 -16.35 2.87
N ASP A 78 -3.31 -15.92 3.87
CA ASP A 78 -2.87 -15.71 5.26
C ASP A 78 -1.59 -14.84 5.38
N MET A 79 -1.42 -13.85 4.51
CA MET A 79 -0.34 -12.85 4.57
C MET A 79 -0.80 -11.56 5.26
N VAL A 80 0.08 -10.95 6.02
CA VAL A 80 -0.12 -9.61 6.59
C VAL A 80 -0.04 -8.57 5.49
N VAL A 81 -0.89 -7.54 5.51
CA VAL A 81 -0.90 -6.50 4.47
C VAL A 81 -0.84 -5.12 5.07
N SER A 82 0.04 -4.27 4.55
CA SER A 82 0.07 -2.84 4.85
C SER A 82 -0.24 -2.04 3.58
N TYR A 83 -1.03 -0.97 3.73
CA TYR A 83 -1.37 -0.07 2.64
C TYR A 83 -0.99 1.36 3.00
N MET A 84 -0.20 2.01 2.15
CA MET A 84 0.28 3.36 2.36
C MET A 84 0.15 4.18 1.07
N PRO A 85 -0.80 5.13 0.98
CA PRO A 85 -0.75 6.16 -0.06
C PRO A 85 0.30 7.21 0.33
N ILE A 86 1.12 7.63 -0.63
CA ILE A 86 2.03 8.75 -0.42
C ILE A 86 1.21 10.04 -0.31
N SER A 87 1.55 10.90 0.63
CA SER A 87 0.89 12.19 0.84
C SER A 87 1.87 13.22 1.42
N LYS A 88 1.41 14.44 1.68
CA LYS A 88 2.19 15.45 2.41
C LYS A 88 2.53 15.02 3.83
N GLU A 89 1.60 14.33 4.49
CA GLU A 89 1.73 13.82 5.85
C GLU A 89 2.57 12.54 5.90
N ALA A 90 2.58 11.79 4.78
CA ALA A 90 3.30 10.53 4.61
C ALA A 90 4.30 10.61 3.43
N PRO A 91 5.29 11.54 3.47
CA PRO A 91 6.25 11.71 2.39
C PRO A 91 7.26 10.55 2.35
N PHE A 92 7.69 10.17 1.14
CA PHE A 92 8.55 8.99 0.95
C PHE A 92 10.06 9.29 1.10
N ASP A 93 10.45 10.53 1.38
CA ASP A 93 11.86 10.93 1.61
C ASP A 93 12.33 10.68 3.05
N LYS A 94 11.42 10.40 3.99
CA LYS A 94 11.70 10.24 5.43
C LYS A 94 11.38 8.82 5.91
N LEU A 95 12.36 7.95 5.90
CA LEU A 95 12.19 6.52 6.22
C LEU A 95 11.45 6.25 7.56
N PRO A 96 11.69 6.98 8.67
CA PRO A 96 10.93 6.80 9.90
C PRO A 96 9.43 7.16 9.77
N VAL A 97 9.08 8.09 8.89
CA VAL A 97 7.68 8.45 8.61
C VAL A 97 7.03 7.36 7.77
N ILE A 98 7.75 6.83 6.77
CA ILE A 98 7.30 5.67 5.96
C ILE A 98 7.00 4.49 6.89
N TYR A 99 7.95 4.14 7.78
CA TYR A 99 7.79 3.06 8.73
C TYR A 99 6.52 3.20 9.56
N ARG A 100 6.34 4.35 10.21
CA ARG A 100 5.17 4.63 11.03
C ARG A 100 3.86 4.47 10.25
N ASN A 101 3.78 5.05 9.05
CA ASN A 101 2.57 4.96 8.22
C ASN A 101 2.27 3.53 7.77
N ILE A 102 3.29 2.78 7.33
CA ILE A 102 3.13 1.38 6.94
C ILE A 102 2.64 0.54 8.11
N VAL A 103 3.27 0.67 9.28
CA VAL A 103 2.96 -0.14 10.46
C VAL A 103 1.60 0.17 11.04
N GLN A 104 1.22 1.45 11.12
CA GLN A 104 -0.12 1.87 11.59
C GLN A 104 -1.25 1.45 10.66
N ASN A 105 -0.96 1.23 9.37
CA ASN A 105 -1.90 0.74 8.37
C ASN A 105 -1.66 -0.73 8.00
N THR A 106 -1.26 -1.54 8.98
CA THR A 106 -1.03 -2.98 8.82
C THR A 106 -2.26 -3.76 9.25
N TYR A 107 -2.73 -4.64 8.36
CA TYR A 107 -3.93 -5.47 8.53
C TYR A 107 -3.53 -6.94 8.61
N LEU A 108 -4.00 -7.60 9.65
CA LEU A 108 -3.89 -9.05 9.74
C LEU A 108 -4.95 -9.74 8.87
N PRO A 109 -4.70 -10.97 8.40
CA PRO A 109 -5.71 -11.76 7.71
C PRO A 109 -7.01 -11.84 8.51
N LYS A 110 -8.15 -11.71 7.82
CA LYS A 110 -9.50 -11.76 8.42
C LYS A 110 -9.84 -10.62 9.41
N HIS A 111 -9.02 -9.56 9.45
CA HIS A 111 -9.28 -8.37 10.25
C HIS A 111 -9.58 -7.16 9.35
N GLU A 112 -10.69 -6.49 9.59
CA GLU A 112 -11.10 -5.29 8.83
C GLU A 112 -10.37 -4.03 9.31
N GLN A 113 -10.01 -3.98 10.58
CA GLN A 113 -9.32 -2.83 11.18
C GLN A 113 -7.80 -3.04 11.19
N PRO A 114 -7.02 -1.97 11.01
CA PRO A 114 -5.58 -2.05 11.13
C PRO A 114 -5.16 -2.31 12.57
N GLY A 115 -4.01 -2.95 12.73
CA GLY A 115 -3.39 -3.21 14.02
C GLY A 115 -3.02 -4.68 14.20
N PHE A 116 -1.84 -4.93 14.72
CA PHE A 116 -1.34 -6.28 14.98
C PHE A 116 -0.78 -6.44 16.41
N LEU A 117 -0.53 -5.35 17.12
CA LEU A 117 0.16 -5.36 18.41
C LEU A 117 -0.56 -6.17 19.48
N HIS A 118 -1.90 -6.24 19.42
CA HIS A 118 -2.69 -7.09 20.34
C HIS A 118 -2.31 -8.58 20.26
N LYS A 119 -1.79 -9.03 19.10
CA LYS A 119 -1.29 -10.40 18.95
C LYS A 119 0.03 -10.65 19.68
N LEU A 120 0.80 -9.59 19.89
CA LEU A 120 2.08 -9.70 20.59
C LEU A 120 1.89 -10.00 22.08
N TRP A 121 0.77 -9.60 22.68
CA TRP A 121 0.48 -9.86 24.11
C TRP A 121 0.37 -11.34 24.44
N GLY A 122 0.05 -12.18 23.45
CA GLY A 122 0.01 -13.62 23.61
C GLY A 122 1.37 -14.32 23.55
N ILE A 123 2.46 -13.59 23.26
CA ILE A 123 3.79 -14.18 23.14
C ILE A 123 4.38 -14.41 24.54
N GLY A 124 4.46 -15.65 24.96
CA GLY A 124 5.12 -16.01 26.22
C GLY A 124 6.62 -15.76 26.16
N ALA A 125 7.20 -15.17 27.23
CA ALA A 125 8.64 -14.84 27.30
C ALA A 125 9.58 -16.06 27.12
N SER A 126 9.10 -17.27 27.40
CA SER A 126 9.84 -18.53 27.25
C SER A 126 9.42 -19.31 26.00
N SER A 127 8.62 -18.72 25.11
CA SER A 127 8.18 -19.40 23.89
C SER A 127 9.34 -19.58 22.87
N PRO A 128 9.27 -20.59 22.00
CA PRO A 128 10.22 -20.73 20.89
C PRO A 128 10.28 -19.48 20.02
N LEU A 129 9.13 -18.85 19.73
CA LEU A 129 9.04 -17.60 18.97
C LEU A 129 9.83 -16.47 19.65
N ALA A 130 9.63 -16.26 20.96
CA ALA A 130 10.36 -15.23 21.69
C ALA A 130 11.88 -15.45 21.63
N SER A 131 12.32 -16.69 21.77
CA SER A 131 13.74 -17.08 21.68
C SER A 131 14.32 -16.85 20.29
N GLU A 132 13.58 -17.23 19.24
CA GLU A 132 13.97 -17.00 17.84
C GLU A 132 14.11 -15.50 17.54
N MET A 133 13.12 -14.69 17.91
CA MET A 133 13.12 -13.26 17.64
C MET A 133 14.21 -12.50 18.42
N LEU A 134 14.47 -12.90 19.66
CA LEU A 134 15.58 -12.33 20.44
C LEU A 134 16.94 -12.69 19.82
N LEU A 135 17.09 -13.93 19.35
CA LEU A 135 18.32 -14.37 18.67
C LEU A 135 18.53 -13.60 17.36
N TYR A 136 17.45 -13.46 16.57
CA TYR A 136 17.45 -12.67 15.34
C TYR A 136 17.85 -11.22 15.61
N ALA A 137 17.20 -10.56 16.56
CA ALA A 137 17.49 -9.17 16.91
C ALA A 137 18.94 -8.96 17.42
N ALA A 138 19.53 -9.98 18.07
CA ALA A 138 20.89 -9.90 18.58
C ALA A 138 21.98 -10.16 17.53
N LYS A 139 21.68 -10.91 16.46
CA LYS A 139 22.69 -11.37 15.51
C LYS A 139 22.60 -10.73 14.13
N GLU A 140 21.38 -10.43 13.68
CA GLU A 140 21.12 -10.05 12.29
C GLU A 140 20.83 -8.54 12.12
N LEU A 141 20.48 -7.83 13.21
CA LEU A 141 20.17 -6.41 13.16
C LEU A 141 21.38 -5.56 13.53
N GLU A 142 21.52 -4.39 12.92
CA GLU A 142 22.59 -3.45 13.25
C GLU A 142 22.40 -2.82 14.64
N THR A 143 21.13 -2.59 15.04
CA THR A 143 20.84 -1.94 16.32
C THR A 143 20.61 -2.93 17.45
N ASP A 144 21.29 -2.73 18.59
CA ASP A 144 21.00 -3.47 19.83
C ASP A 144 19.62 -3.12 20.43
N LYS A 145 19.01 -2.02 19.98
CA LYS A 145 17.79 -1.47 20.61
C LYS A 145 16.63 -2.45 20.55
N LEU A 146 16.39 -3.07 19.37
CA LEU A 146 15.26 -4.00 19.19
C LEU A 146 15.37 -5.25 20.05
N TYR A 147 16.58 -5.76 20.30
CA TYR A 147 16.79 -6.85 21.24
C TYR A 147 16.33 -6.48 22.65
N TYR A 148 16.78 -5.33 23.17
CA TYR A 148 16.40 -4.86 24.51
C TYR A 148 14.93 -4.47 24.59
N LEU A 149 14.40 -3.85 23.53
CA LEU A 149 12.99 -3.47 23.43
C LEU A 149 12.09 -4.70 23.55
N PHE A 150 12.35 -5.70 22.72
CA PHE A 150 11.53 -6.91 22.68
C PHE A 150 11.67 -7.73 23.97
N GLN A 151 12.86 -7.78 24.54
CA GLN A 151 13.08 -8.41 25.84
C GLN A 151 12.31 -7.71 26.98
N CYS A 152 12.27 -6.39 26.99
CA CYS A 152 11.46 -5.62 27.94
C CYS A 152 9.97 -5.89 27.71
N PHE A 153 9.52 -5.87 26.46
CA PHE A 153 8.11 -6.11 26.10
C PHE A 153 7.62 -7.48 26.59
N LEU A 154 8.43 -8.52 26.43
CA LEU A 154 8.08 -9.89 26.84
C LEU A 154 8.03 -10.09 28.37
N LYS A 155 8.61 -9.20 29.17
CA LYS A 155 8.82 -9.39 30.60
C LYS A 155 8.17 -8.33 31.49
N THR A 156 7.75 -7.21 30.92
CA THR A 156 7.13 -6.15 31.72
C THR A 156 5.73 -6.56 32.18
N ASP A 157 5.44 -6.27 33.43
CA ASP A 157 4.14 -6.39 34.09
C ASP A 157 3.43 -5.02 34.23
N ASP A 158 4.12 -3.96 33.86
CA ASP A 158 3.63 -2.59 33.92
C ASP A 158 2.93 -2.20 32.60
N GLN A 159 1.65 -1.86 32.66
CA GLN A 159 0.84 -1.54 31.51
C GLN A 159 1.28 -0.26 30.77
N GLU A 160 1.76 0.76 31.51
CA GLU A 160 2.25 2.00 30.90
C GLU A 160 3.55 1.76 30.12
N GLU A 161 4.48 1.00 30.70
CA GLU A 161 5.69 0.60 30.00
C GLU A 161 5.38 -0.27 28.78
N GLN A 162 4.45 -1.22 28.91
CA GLN A 162 4.02 -2.06 27.79
C GLN A 162 3.48 -1.23 26.64
N PHE A 163 2.63 -0.25 26.93
CA PHE A 163 2.12 0.68 25.93
C PHE A 163 3.25 1.49 25.25
N ARG A 164 4.21 2.00 26.02
CA ARG A 164 5.37 2.73 25.48
C ARG A 164 6.27 1.86 24.61
N LEU A 165 6.48 0.60 24.97
CA LEU A 165 7.27 -0.35 24.19
C LEU A 165 6.55 -0.73 22.88
N GLN A 166 5.22 -0.83 22.91
CA GLN A 166 4.39 -1.01 21.70
C GLN A 166 4.48 0.21 20.78
N ALA A 167 4.32 1.40 21.32
CA ALA A 167 4.42 2.64 20.55
C ALA A 167 5.78 2.78 19.84
N ASP A 168 6.86 2.24 20.44
CA ASP A 168 8.17 2.17 19.76
C ASP A 168 8.12 1.30 18.51
N LEU A 169 7.48 0.11 18.58
CA LEU A 169 7.31 -0.77 17.42
C LEU A 169 6.38 -0.15 16.36
N GLU A 170 5.53 0.79 16.72
CA GLU A 170 4.70 1.58 15.79
C GLU A 170 5.39 2.82 15.23
N GLY A 171 6.65 3.07 15.62
CA GLY A 171 7.46 4.16 15.07
C GLY A 171 7.56 5.42 15.93
N ASP A 172 7.11 5.39 17.19
CA ASP A 172 7.33 6.51 18.15
C ASP A 172 8.72 6.49 18.81
N PHE A 173 9.50 5.46 18.54
CA PHE A 173 10.91 5.33 18.88
C PHE A 173 11.28 5.86 20.27
N ILE A 174 10.99 5.10 21.32
CA ILE A 174 11.42 5.41 22.71
C ILE A 174 12.92 5.74 22.78
N SER A 175 13.26 6.70 23.61
CA SER A 175 14.67 7.10 23.76
C SER A 175 15.53 5.97 24.33
N PRO A 176 16.81 5.81 23.90
CA PRO A 176 17.71 4.81 24.49
C PRO A 176 17.87 4.93 26.01
N PRO A 177 17.94 6.13 26.61
CA PRO A 177 17.98 6.28 28.07
C PRO A 177 16.73 5.71 28.76
N ASP A 178 15.53 5.97 28.22
CA ASP A 178 14.28 5.44 28.79
C ASP A 178 14.23 3.91 28.68
N LEU A 179 14.59 3.35 27.53
CA LEU A 179 14.65 1.89 27.37
C LEU A 179 15.67 1.25 28.33
N LYS A 180 16.85 1.87 28.54
CA LYS A 180 17.85 1.40 29.52
C LYS A 180 17.30 1.44 30.93
N ARG A 181 16.46 2.42 31.28
CA ARG A 181 15.83 2.52 32.61
C ARG A 181 14.82 1.38 32.80
N ILE A 182 13.95 1.15 31.83
CA ILE A 182 12.97 0.05 31.84
C ILE A 182 13.70 -1.30 31.96
N TYR A 183 14.72 -1.52 31.13
CA TYR A 183 15.49 -2.76 31.14
C TYR A 183 16.17 -3.00 32.50
N ARG A 184 16.75 -1.97 33.12
CA ARG A 184 17.38 -2.10 34.47
C ARG A 184 16.38 -2.49 35.54
N ARG A 185 15.13 -1.93 35.48
CA ARG A 185 14.05 -2.31 36.40
C ARG A 185 13.68 -3.79 36.25
N ILE A 186 13.50 -4.27 35.02
CA ILE A 186 13.06 -5.62 34.71
C ILE A 186 14.15 -6.66 34.92
N ALA A 187 15.37 -6.39 34.45
CA ALA A 187 16.47 -7.35 34.39
C ALA A 187 17.47 -7.24 35.56
N GLY A 188 17.35 -6.22 36.41
CA GLY A 188 18.28 -5.97 37.52
C GLY A 188 19.70 -5.58 37.11
N LYS A 189 19.96 -5.35 35.82
CA LYS A 189 21.28 -5.03 35.26
C LYS A 189 21.19 -3.99 34.14
N ALA A 190 22.30 -3.33 33.84
CA ALA A 190 22.35 -2.33 32.77
C ALA A 190 22.30 -2.98 31.38
N ALA A 191 21.55 -2.37 30.45
CA ALA A 191 21.58 -2.72 29.03
C ALA A 191 22.92 -2.27 28.41
N LYS A 192 23.62 -3.18 27.75
CA LYS A 192 24.85 -2.90 27.01
C LYS A 192 24.51 -2.62 25.54
N MET A 193 24.09 -1.39 25.27
CA MET A 193 23.86 -0.93 23.89
C MET A 193 25.15 -0.38 23.35
N ASN A 194 25.80 -1.12 22.47
CA ASN A 194 27.10 -0.77 21.90
C ASN A 194 26.97 0.15 20.70
N VAL A 195 25.83 0.06 19.97
CA VAL A 195 25.57 0.86 18.79
C VAL A 195 24.62 2.02 19.17
N PRO A 196 25.02 3.29 18.96
CA PRO A 196 24.15 4.43 19.16
C PRO A 196 22.96 4.38 18.21
N PHE A 197 21.75 4.39 18.75
CA PHE A 197 20.54 4.32 17.95
C PHE A 197 20.30 5.62 17.18
N SER A 198 20.02 5.49 15.90
CA SER A 198 19.54 6.55 15.02
C SER A 198 18.29 6.06 14.29
N LYS A 199 17.18 6.75 14.49
CA LYS A 199 15.89 6.39 13.84
C LYS A 199 15.97 6.34 12.31
N THR A 200 16.81 7.18 11.69
CA THR A 200 16.96 7.19 10.23
C THR A 200 17.84 6.04 9.75
N LYS A 201 18.97 5.80 10.44
CA LYS A 201 19.91 4.75 10.06
C LYS A 201 19.33 3.34 10.28
N HIS A 202 18.75 3.11 11.47
CA HIS A 202 18.30 1.78 11.88
C HIS A 202 16.81 1.51 11.64
N CYS A 203 16.15 2.34 10.84
CA CYS A 203 14.73 2.13 10.53
C CYS A 203 14.48 0.83 9.74
N MET A 204 15.43 0.42 8.88
CA MET A 204 15.31 -0.84 8.16
C MET A 204 15.42 -2.06 9.09
N ASP A 205 16.12 -1.97 10.23
CA ASP A 205 16.12 -3.02 11.23
C ASP A 205 14.71 -3.30 11.78
N TYR A 206 13.91 -2.25 11.94
CA TYR A 206 12.52 -2.39 12.37
C TYR A 206 11.64 -3.08 11.31
N PHE A 207 11.81 -2.73 10.03
CA PHE A 207 11.14 -3.45 8.94
C PHE A 207 11.56 -4.91 8.89
N SER A 208 12.88 -5.18 9.02
CA SER A 208 13.43 -6.53 9.03
C SER A 208 12.91 -7.34 10.22
N PHE A 209 12.85 -6.72 11.39
CA PHE A 209 12.30 -7.35 12.59
C PHE A 209 10.83 -7.72 12.44
N LEU A 210 10.00 -6.80 11.93
CA LEU A 210 8.57 -7.07 11.73
C LEU A 210 8.34 -8.12 10.65
N SER A 211 9.07 -8.08 9.54
CA SER A 211 8.94 -9.08 8.47
C SER A 211 9.24 -10.50 8.98
N ARG A 212 10.27 -10.63 9.84
CA ARG A 212 10.58 -11.90 10.49
C ARG A 212 9.57 -12.28 11.56
N LEU A 213 9.11 -11.31 12.34
CA LEU A 213 8.11 -11.52 13.39
C LEU A 213 6.79 -12.06 12.83
N PHE A 214 6.28 -11.50 11.73
CA PHE A 214 5.06 -11.99 11.11
C PHE A 214 5.15 -13.45 10.68
N THR A 215 6.27 -13.86 10.06
CA THR A 215 6.47 -15.27 9.71
C THR A 215 6.64 -16.17 10.93
N ALA A 216 7.35 -15.72 11.97
CA ALA A 216 7.46 -16.44 13.23
C ALA A 216 6.11 -16.60 13.95
N MET A 217 5.17 -15.67 13.75
CA MET A 217 3.78 -15.76 14.24
C MET A 217 2.89 -16.69 13.41
N GLY A 218 3.42 -17.28 12.33
CA GLY A 218 2.71 -18.24 11.47
C GLY A 218 1.99 -17.62 10.28
N TYR A 219 2.21 -16.34 9.96
CA TYR A 219 1.73 -15.75 8.71
C TYR A 219 2.66 -16.11 7.56
N ASN A 220 2.12 -16.23 6.36
CA ASN A 220 2.87 -16.63 5.17
C ASN A 220 3.76 -15.53 4.58
N GLY A 221 3.74 -14.33 5.13
CA GLY A 221 4.57 -13.21 4.73
C GLY A 221 3.91 -11.86 4.96
N TRP A 222 4.55 -10.81 4.45
CA TRP A 222 4.11 -9.43 4.57
C TRP A 222 4.01 -8.76 3.19
N VAL A 223 2.85 -8.23 2.84
CA VAL A 223 2.63 -7.47 1.61
C VAL A 223 2.55 -5.99 1.93
N ILE A 224 3.37 -5.17 1.26
CA ILE A 224 3.42 -3.72 1.41
C ILE A 224 2.94 -3.09 0.11
N LEU A 225 1.84 -2.35 0.17
CA LEU A 225 1.20 -1.71 -0.98
C LEU A 225 1.39 -0.21 -0.89
N ILE A 226 2.12 0.37 -1.86
CA ILE A 226 2.43 1.81 -1.94
C ILE A 226 1.68 2.41 -3.12
N ASP A 227 0.79 3.34 -2.83
CA ASP A 227 -0.01 4.06 -3.82
C ASP A 227 0.41 5.52 -3.96
N GLU A 228 -0.03 6.19 -5.02
CA GLU A 228 0.20 7.62 -5.27
C GLU A 228 1.69 8.00 -5.34
N VAL A 229 2.53 7.10 -5.90
CA VAL A 229 3.98 7.31 -5.97
C VAL A 229 4.33 8.59 -6.74
N GLU A 230 3.51 9.02 -7.67
CA GLU A 230 3.65 10.27 -8.42
C GLU A 230 3.74 11.52 -7.55
N LEU A 231 3.20 11.47 -6.32
CA LEU A 231 3.30 12.61 -5.38
C LEU A 231 4.73 12.89 -4.91
N ILE A 232 5.66 11.94 -5.09
CA ILE A 232 7.10 12.21 -4.93
C ILE A 232 7.52 13.36 -5.85
N GLY A 233 7.00 13.42 -7.06
CA GLY A 233 7.29 14.46 -8.04
C GLY A 233 6.96 15.90 -7.57
N ARG A 234 6.07 16.06 -6.57
CA ARG A 234 5.69 17.36 -6.02
C ARG A 234 6.63 17.88 -4.92
N THR A 235 7.58 17.05 -4.50
CA THR A 235 8.55 17.44 -3.45
C THR A 235 9.78 18.14 -4.04
N GLY A 236 10.56 18.79 -3.18
CA GLY A 236 11.82 19.45 -3.59
C GLY A 236 12.87 18.45 -4.09
N LYS A 237 13.81 18.92 -4.89
CA LYS A 237 14.87 18.11 -5.56
C LYS A 237 15.52 17.08 -4.63
N LYS A 238 16.04 17.52 -3.48
CA LYS A 238 16.72 16.64 -2.52
C LYS A 238 15.78 15.60 -1.90
N ALA A 239 14.54 15.98 -1.63
CA ALA A 239 13.53 15.08 -1.09
C ALA A 239 13.18 13.99 -2.12
N ARG A 240 13.00 14.32 -3.41
CA ARG A 240 12.78 13.33 -4.46
C ARG A 240 13.90 12.31 -4.53
N GLN A 241 15.15 12.76 -4.52
CA GLN A 241 16.31 11.86 -4.57
C GLN A 241 16.40 10.95 -3.35
N ASN A 242 16.06 11.46 -2.15
CA ASN A 242 15.96 10.65 -0.93
C ASN A 242 14.81 9.64 -1.04
N ALA A 243 13.68 10.03 -1.62
CA ALA A 243 12.55 9.14 -1.83
C ALA A 243 12.91 7.96 -2.76
N TYR A 244 13.62 8.21 -3.86
CA TYR A 244 14.10 7.12 -4.74
C TYR A 244 15.03 6.16 -3.99
N ARG A 245 15.95 6.66 -3.16
CA ARG A 245 16.81 5.80 -2.34
C ARG A 245 16.03 4.98 -1.31
N ASN A 246 14.95 5.54 -0.76
CA ASN A 246 14.07 4.77 0.11
C ASN A 246 13.25 3.74 -0.67
N MET A 247 12.73 4.07 -1.86
CA MET A 247 12.05 3.12 -2.74
C MET A 247 12.95 1.92 -3.09
N TYR A 248 14.23 2.17 -3.37
CA TYR A 248 15.19 1.11 -3.67
C TYR A 248 15.23 0.01 -2.61
N ARG A 249 15.10 0.37 -1.32
CA ARG A 249 15.12 -0.58 -0.20
C ARG A 249 13.98 -1.59 -0.24
N PHE A 250 12.85 -1.20 -0.83
CA PHE A 250 11.66 -2.03 -1.02
C PHE A 250 11.60 -2.65 -2.42
N LEU A 251 12.19 -2.00 -3.41
CA LEU A 251 12.29 -2.53 -4.78
C LEU A 251 13.35 -3.63 -4.89
N LYS A 252 14.40 -3.56 -4.08
CA LYS A 252 15.46 -4.57 -3.92
C LYS A 252 15.57 -4.96 -2.45
N PRO A 253 14.58 -5.71 -1.92
CA PRO A 253 14.40 -5.93 -0.49
C PRO A 253 15.38 -6.97 0.08
N THR A 254 16.67 -6.68 0.11
CA THR A 254 17.72 -7.61 0.58
C THR A 254 17.70 -7.87 2.08
N SER A 255 17.15 -6.93 2.87
CA SER A 255 17.06 -7.04 4.33
C SER A 255 15.71 -7.53 4.84
N LEU A 256 14.70 -7.65 3.98
CA LEU A 256 13.36 -8.09 4.36
C LEU A 256 13.20 -9.60 4.15
N HIS A 257 12.39 -10.23 4.97
CA HIS A 257 12.06 -11.66 4.89
C HIS A 257 10.60 -11.85 4.49
N ALA A 258 10.34 -12.74 3.53
CA ALA A 258 9.00 -13.08 3.07
C ALA A 258 8.11 -11.83 2.84
N THR A 259 8.65 -10.83 2.13
CA THR A 259 7.94 -9.56 1.91
C THR A 259 7.73 -9.34 0.42
N TYR A 260 6.51 -8.97 0.04
CA TYR A 260 6.18 -8.55 -1.33
C TYR A 260 5.77 -7.08 -1.33
N THR A 261 6.47 -6.25 -2.09
CA THR A 261 6.15 -4.82 -2.18
C THR A 261 5.61 -4.45 -3.56
N MET A 262 4.47 -3.76 -3.60
CA MET A 262 3.91 -3.25 -4.85
C MET A 262 3.89 -1.73 -4.85
N PHE A 263 4.29 -1.13 -6.00
CA PHE A 263 4.28 0.31 -6.24
C PHE A 263 3.37 0.64 -7.40
N ALA A 264 2.41 1.53 -7.18
CA ALA A 264 1.55 2.09 -8.23
C ALA A 264 2.00 3.51 -8.57
N VAL A 265 2.36 3.76 -9.82
CA VAL A 265 2.91 5.03 -10.32
C VAL A 265 2.05 5.55 -11.48
N SER A 266 1.87 6.85 -11.60
CA SER A 266 1.27 7.45 -12.80
C SER A 266 2.16 7.24 -14.02
N SER A 267 1.59 6.85 -15.17
CA SER A 267 2.34 6.74 -16.43
C SER A 267 2.90 8.07 -16.91
N MET A 268 2.37 9.19 -16.43
CA MET A 268 2.88 10.53 -16.73
C MET A 268 4.15 10.89 -15.95
N TYR A 269 4.53 10.06 -14.96
CA TYR A 269 5.67 10.36 -14.08
C TYR A 269 7.00 10.45 -14.85
N GLN A 270 7.16 9.64 -15.90
CA GLN A 270 8.35 9.69 -16.73
C GLN A 270 8.51 11.08 -17.37
N ASP A 271 7.48 11.54 -18.08
CA ASP A 271 7.53 12.81 -18.83
C ASP A 271 7.54 14.02 -17.88
N ASP A 272 6.63 14.05 -16.90
CA ASP A 272 6.39 15.22 -16.04
C ASP A 272 7.42 15.38 -14.92
N VAL A 273 8.07 14.29 -14.53
CA VAL A 273 9.03 14.32 -13.41
C VAL A 273 10.42 13.92 -13.87
N ILE A 274 10.61 12.72 -14.41
CA ILE A 274 11.95 12.21 -14.69
C ILE A 274 12.61 13.06 -15.76
N GLU A 275 11.96 13.29 -16.91
CA GLU A 275 12.51 14.02 -18.03
C GLU A 275 12.48 15.54 -17.78
N LYS A 276 11.30 16.09 -17.47
CA LYS A 276 11.09 17.54 -17.30
C LYS A 276 11.89 18.15 -16.16
N LYS A 277 12.14 17.39 -15.08
CA LYS A 277 12.92 17.85 -13.93
C LYS A 277 14.37 17.35 -13.93
N HIS A 278 14.82 16.68 -14.99
CA HIS A 278 16.17 16.17 -15.16
C HIS A 278 16.65 15.31 -13.98
N GLU A 279 15.87 14.27 -13.63
CA GLU A 279 16.08 13.53 -12.37
C GLU A 279 17.39 12.73 -12.36
N TYR A 280 17.89 12.26 -13.50
CA TYR A 280 19.20 11.58 -13.57
C TYR A 280 20.36 12.54 -13.28
N GLU A 281 20.31 13.76 -13.82
CA GLU A 281 21.31 14.80 -13.55
C GLU A 281 21.21 15.29 -12.10
N ASN A 282 20.00 15.39 -11.57
CA ASN A 282 19.79 15.71 -10.16
C ASN A 282 20.37 14.64 -9.23
N LEU A 283 20.25 13.37 -9.59
CA LEU A 283 20.81 12.26 -8.85
C LEU A 283 22.34 12.35 -8.81
N GLU A 284 22.96 12.57 -9.96
CA GLU A 284 24.41 12.75 -10.09
C GLU A 284 24.91 13.94 -9.25
N ALA A 285 24.20 15.06 -9.31
CA ALA A 285 24.58 16.26 -8.56
C ALA A 285 24.46 16.09 -7.03
N ILE A 286 23.49 15.31 -6.52
CA ILE A 286 23.22 15.16 -5.09
C ILE A 286 23.99 13.97 -4.50
N PHE A 287 24.10 12.87 -5.26
CA PHE A 287 24.70 11.61 -4.82
C PHE A 287 25.77 11.09 -5.80
N PRO A 288 26.83 11.87 -6.11
CA PRO A 288 27.78 11.49 -7.16
C PRO A 288 28.51 10.17 -6.90
N ASN A 289 28.67 9.78 -5.64
CA ASN A 289 29.35 8.55 -5.23
C ASN A 289 28.39 7.40 -4.84
N ASP A 290 27.07 7.60 -4.97
CA ASP A 290 26.06 6.59 -4.55
C ASP A 290 24.78 6.75 -5.40
N MET A 291 24.96 6.71 -6.72
CA MET A 291 23.88 6.89 -7.69
C MET A 291 23.03 5.64 -7.86
N GLU A 292 23.61 4.47 -7.67
CA GLU A 292 22.99 3.17 -8.04
C GLU A 292 21.57 2.98 -7.48
N PRO A 293 21.28 3.25 -6.18
CA PRO A 293 19.94 3.09 -5.66
C PRO A 293 18.89 3.96 -6.36
N GLY A 294 19.20 5.24 -6.57
CA GLY A 294 18.29 6.17 -7.26
C GLY A 294 18.10 5.80 -8.72
N LYS A 295 19.19 5.49 -9.42
CA LYS A 295 19.19 5.08 -10.83
C LYS A 295 18.34 3.83 -11.05
N THR A 296 18.52 2.80 -10.22
CA THR A 296 17.72 1.57 -10.30
C THR A 296 16.22 1.84 -10.20
N VAL A 297 15.80 2.79 -9.34
CA VAL A 297 14.38 3.16 -9.21
C VAL A 297 13.89 3.93 -10.43
N LEU A 298 14.65 4.90 -10.92
CA LEU A 298 14.29 5.65 -12.12
C LEU A 298 14.16 4.73 -13.34
N ASP A 299 15.13 3.83 -13.54
CA ASP A 299 15.11 2.83 -14.61
C ASP A 299 13.93 1.87 -14.48
N ALA A 300 13.59 1.48 -13.24
CA ALA A 300 12.43 0.62 -12.96
C ALA A 300 11.10 1.33 -13.30
N ILE A 301 10.99 2.64 -13.04
CA ILE A 301 9.80 3.42 -13.40
C ILE A 301 9.67 3.54 -14.92
N VAL A 302 10.78 3.85 -15.62
CA VAL A 302 10.81 3.99 -17.09
C VAL A 302 10.48 2.67 -17.80
N SER A 303 10.94 1.54 -17.26
CA SER A 303 10.71 0.21 -17.84
C SER A 303 9.49 -0.53 -17.25
N ALA A 304 8.70 0.15 -16.42
CA ALA A 304 7.59 -0.47 -15.71
C ALA A 304 6.50 -0.99 -16.66
N GLU A 305 5.91 -2.11 -16.29
CA GLU A 305 4.72 -2.62 -16.97
C GLU A 305 3.57 -1.62 -16.84
N GLN A 306 3.00 -1.24 -17.98
CA GLN A 306 1.89 -0.29 -18.01
C GLN A 306 0.55 -1.01 -17.93
N LEU A 307 -0.35 -0.54 -17.07
CA LEU A 307 -1.75 -0.92 -17.10
C LEU A 307 -2.39 -0.38 -18.37
N ASN A 308 -2.71 -1.28 -19.28
CA ASN A 308 -3.47 -0.92 -20.47
C ASN A 308 -4.96 -0.67 -20.11
N PRO A 309 -5.63 0.23 -20.84
CA PRO A 309 -7.08 0.33 -20.75
C PRO A 309 -7.73 -1.03 -20.97
N LEU A 310 -8.82 -1.31 -20.26
CA LEU A 310 -9.59 -2.53 -20.49
C LEU A 310 -10.16 -2.52 -21.90
N THR A 311 -10.12 -3.68 -22.55
CA THR A 311 -10.78 -3.91 -23.84
C THR A 311 -12.30 -3.86 -23.69
N ARG A 312 -13.03 -3.78 -24.81
CA ARG A 312 -14.48 -3.78 -24.78
C ARG A 312 -15.06 -5.04 -24.13
N ASP A 313 -14.45 -6.19 -24.38
CA ASP A 313 -14.88 -7.48 -23.83
C ASP A 313 -14.63 -7.54 -22.32
N GLU A 314 -13.47 -7.09 -21.85
CA GLU A 314 -13.15 -6.99 -20.41
C GLU A 314 -14.10 -6.00 -19.69
N ILE A 315 -14.46 -4.87 -20.34
CA ILE A 315 -15.46 -3.93 -19.81
C ILE A 315 -16.84 -4.62 -19.75
N ALA A 316 -17.21 -5.40 -20.76
CA ALA A 316 -18.48 -6.12 -20.76
C ALA A 316 -18.57 -7.15 -19.62
N GLU A 317 -17.48 -7.86 -19.30
CA GLU A 317 -17.41 -8.75 -18.14
C GLU A 317 -17.62 -7.98 -16.83
N VAL A 318 -16.92 -6.85 -16.65
CA VAL A 318 -17.07 -6.00 -15.46
C VAL A 318 -18.51 -5.50 -15.34
N ILE A 319 -19.10 -5.01 -16.42
CA ILE A 319 -20.48 -4.50 -16.45
C ILE A 319 -21.49 -5.61 -16.15
N SER A 320 -21.30 -6.81 -16.69
CA SER A 320 -22.17 -7.96 -16.39
C SER A 320 -22.22 -8.22 -14.88
N ARG A 321 -21.10 -8.16 -14.19
CA ARG A 321 -21.03 -8.30 -12.73
C ARG A 321 -21.68 -7.13 -11.99
N ILE A 322 -21.50 -5.90 -12.50
CA ILE A 322 -22.17 -4.73 -11.92
C ILE A 322 -23.69 -4.89 -12.01
N ILE A 323 -24.22 -5.39 -13.13
CA ILE A 323 -25.64 -5.69 -13.28
C ILE A 323 -26.10 -6.71 -12.24
N ASP A 324 -25.34 -7.79 -12.02
CA ASP A 324 -25.65 -8.81 -11.01
C ASP A 324 -25.65 -8.24 -9.59
N PHE A 325 -24.63 -7.41 -9.24
CA PHE A 325 -24.59 -6.76 -7.94
C PHE A 325 -25.72 -5.76 -7.75
N HIS A 326 -26.02 -4.97 -8.78
CA HIS A 326 -27.13 -4.02 -8.76
C HIS A 326 -28.48 -4.74 -8.57
N ALA A 327 -28.68 -5.85 -9.28
CA ALA A 327 -29.86 -6.69 -9.13
C ALA A 327 -30.03 -7.21 -7.70
N LYS A 328 -28.95 -7.70 -7.08
CA LYS A 328 -28.93 -8.18 -5.69
C LYS A 328 -29.08 -7.05 -4.67
N ALA A 329 -28.46 -5.90 -4.93
CA ALA A 329 -28.50 -4.74 -4.03
C ALA A 329 -29.90 -4.18 -3.87
N TYR A 330 -30.67 -4.16 -4.96
CA TYR A 330 -32.02 -3.55 -5.00
C TYR A 330 -33.16 -4.57 -5.15
N ASP A 331 -32.85 -5.87 -5.08
CA ASP A 331 -33.83 -6.99 -5.15
C ASP A 331 -34.75 -6.87 -6.40
N TRP A 332 -34.17 -6.68 -7.59
CA TRP A 332 -34.88 -6.56 -8.86
C TRP A 332 -34.27 -7.48 -9.92
N LYS A 333 -35.03 -7.68 -11.01
CA LYS A 333 -34.58 -8.48 -12.16
C LYS A 333 -34.43 -7.56 -13.36
N PRO A 334 -33.20 -7.15 -13.72
CA PRO A 334 -32.96 -6.36 -14.90
C PRO A 334 -33.24 -7.20 -16.17
N ASP A 335 -34.08 -6.68 -17.03
CA ASP A 335 -34.24 -7.18 -18.41
C ASP A 335 -33.45 -6.23 -19.33
N LEU A 336 -32.12 -6.41 -19.36
CA LEU A 336 -31.21 -5.50 -20.01
C LEU A 336 -30.22 -6.25 -20.89
N ASP A 337 -29.99 -5.72 -22.09
CA ASP A 337 -28.88 -6.13 -22.94
C ASP A 337 -27.57 -5.55 -22.40
N VAL A 338 -26.64 -6.42 -22.03
CA VAL A 338 -25.30 -6.03 -21.54
C VAL A 338 -24.59 -5.15 -22.58
N GLY A 339 -24.75 -5.43 -23.88
CA GLY A 339 -24.16 -4.63 -24.96
C GLY A 339 -24.59 -3.17 -24.92
N LYS A 340 -25.89 -2.91 -24.62
CA LYS A 340 -26.40 -1.55 -24.47
C LYS A 340 -25.84 -0.82 -23.25
N VAL A 341 -25.68 -1.50 -22.12
CA VAL A 341 -25.06 -0.90 -20.93
C VAL A 341 -23.58 -0.59 -21.19
N VAL A 342 -22.88 -1.44 -21.96
CA VAL A 342 -21.49 -1.18 -22.39
C VAL A 342 -21.41 0.04 -23.31
N GLU A 343 -22.36 0.23 -24.23
CA GLU A 343 -22.41 1.42 -25.08
C GLU A 343 -22.56 2.69 -24.25
N VAL A 344 -23.52 2.75 -23.34
CA VAL A 344 -23.70 3.87 -22.40
C VAL A 344 -22.45 4.13 -21.57
N ALA A 345 -21.82 3.07 -21.07
CA ALA A 345 -20.57 3.20 -20.32
C ALA A 345 -19.45 3.83 -21.16
N GLN A 346 -19.34 3.47 -22.45
CA GLN A 346 -18.33 4.03 -23.35
C GLN A 346 -18.59 5.49 -23.70
N GLU A 347 -19.85 5.90 -23.81
CA GLU A 347 -20.24 7.29 -24.01
C GLU A 347 -19.94 8.17 -22.79
N GLY A 348 -19.92 7.59 -21.58
CA GLY A 348 -19.69 8.29 -20.32
C GLY A 348 -18.26 8.81 -20.10
N GLY A 349 -17.32 8.51 -21.01
CA GLY A 349 -15.94 9.04 -20.94
C GLY A 349 -14.85 8.03 -21.28
N SER A 350 -13.59 8.49 -21.29
CA SER A 350 -12.43 7.65 -21.62
C SER A 350 -11.92 6.81 -20.44
N LEU A 351 -12.11 7.29 -19.21
CA LEU A 351 -11.60 6.66 -18.01
C LEU A 351 -12.47 5.50 -17.54
N LEU A 352 -11.87 4.43 -17.03
CA LEU A 352 -12.61 3.28 -16.49
C LEU A 352 -13.59 3.70 -15.40
N ARG A 353 -13.17 4.58 -14.48
CA ARG A 353 -14.02 5.10 -13.40
C ARG A 353 -15.31 5.75 -13.94
N THR A 354 -15.21 6.62 -14.93
CA THR A 354 -16.36 7.30 -15.52
C THR A 354 -17.26 6.30 -16.25
N LYS A 355 -16.70 5.34 -16.97
CA LYS A 355 -17.45 4.26 -17.65
C LYS A 355 -18.28 3.44 -16.67
N LEU A 356 -17.69 3.00 -15.55
CA LEU A 356 -18.42 2.20 -14.56
C LEU A 356 -19.51 3.02 -13.86
N ARG A 357 -19.23 4.29 -13.56
CA ARG A 357 -20.21 5.20 -12.98
C ARG A 357 -21.39 5.42 -13.91
N SER A 358 -21.15 5.66 -15.21
CA SER A 358 -22.21 5.82 -16.20
C SER A 358 -23.07 4.55 -16.35
N ALA A 359 -22.44 3.37 -16.28
CA ALA A 359 -23.19 2.11 -16.27
C ALA A 359 -24.11 2.01 -15.04
N ILE A 360 -23.64 2.37 -13.86
CA ILE A 360 -24.45 2.33 -12.63
C ILE A 360 -25.58 3.35 -12.68
N GLU A 361 -25.31 4.57 -13.12
CA GLU A 361 -26.35 5.60 -13.30
C GLU A 361 -27.44 5.15 -14.27
N TYR A 362 -27.06 4.48 -15.35
CA TYR A 362 -28.04 3.88 -16.27
C TYR A 362 -28.86 2.78 -15.60
N LEU A 363 -28.26 1.92 -14.79
CA LEU A 363 -28.98 0.88 -14.04
C LEU A 363 -29.92 1.48 -13.00
N ASP A 364 -29.50 2.54 -12.28
CA ASP A 364 -30.34 3.26 -11.33
C ASP A 364 -31.57 3.85 -12.01
N GLN A 365 -31.40 4.45 -13.18
CA GLN A 365 -32.54 5.01 -13.94
C GLN A 365 -33.48 3.94 -14.42
N LYS A 366 -32.97 2.82 -14.93
CA LYS A 366 -33.81 1.67 -15.34
C LYS A 366 -34.56 1.07 -14.16
N TYR A 367 -33.92 1.00 -13.00
CA TYR A 367 -34.57 0.52 -11.78
C TYR A 367 -35.68 1.46 -11.31
N LEU A 368 -35.44 2.78 -11.32
CA LEU A 368 -36.37 3.78 -10.78
C LEU A 368 -37.53 4.13 -11.75
N TYR A 369 -37.24 4.19 -13.05
CA TYR A 369 -38.15 4.78 -14.04
C TYR A 369 -38.49 3.87 -15.21
N GLY A 370 -37.95 2.65 -15.28
CA GLY A 370 -38.12 1.75 -16.41
C GLY A 370 -37.59 2.34 -17.72
N ASP A 371 -38.36 2.19 -18.83
CA ASP A 371 -37.92 2.69 -20.13
C ASP A 371 -38.20 4.18 -20.36
N GLY A 372 -38.83 4.87 -19.41
CA GLY A 372 -39.22 6.29 -19.50
C GLY A 372 -38.12 7.31 -19.14
N GLY A 373 -36.93 6.87 -18.71
CA GLY A 373 -35.85 7.77 -18.29
C GLY A 373 -34.89 8.15 -19.42
N HIS A 374 -34.66 9.45 -19.63
CA HIS A 374 -33.53 9.91 -20.45
C HIS A 374 -32.27 10.06 -19.60
N VAL A 375 -31.20 9.35 -19.98
CA VAL A 375 -29.91 9.49 -19.36
C VAL A 375 -29.19 10.69 -19.97
N SER A 376 -28.97 11.74 -19.21
CA SER A 376 -27.93 12.70 -19.51
C SER A 376 -26.75 12.38 -18.56
N VAL A 377 -25.85 11.52 -18.98
CA VAL A 377 -24.58 11.30 -18.24
C VAL A 377 -23.74 12.53 -18.51
N GLY A 378 -23.63 13.42 -17.52
CA GLY A 378 -22.66 14.51 -17.58
C GLY A 378 -21.27 13.90 -17.61
N ALA A 379 -20.53 14.07 -18.72
CA ALA A 379 -19.12 13.75 -18.78
C ALA A 379 -18.44 14.58 -17.70
N LEU A 380 -17.86 13.92 -16.68
CA LEU A 380 -16.92 14.57 -15.79
C LEU A 380 -15.67 14.82 -16.64
N GLU A 381 -15.48 16.07 -17.04
CA GLU A 381 -14.29 16.48 -17.76
C GLU A 381 -13.05 16.29 -16.89
N GLN A 382 -11.95 16.01 -17.54
CA GLN A 382 -10.65 15.75 -16.88
C GLN A 382 -10.16 16.95 -16.03
N GLU A 383 -10.72 18.15 -16.29
CA GLU A 383 -10.43 19.39 -15.55
C GLU A 383 -10.98 19.40 -14.11
N ASP A 384 -12.11 18.75 -13.83
CA ASP A 384 -12.68 18.71 -12.47
C ASP A 384 -11.86 17.85 -11.51
N LEU A 385 -11.05 16.92 -12.04
CA LEU A 385 -10.16 16.06 -11.25
C LEU A 385 -8.76 16.67 -11.08
N SER A 386 -8.37 17.61 -11.96
CA SER A 386 -7.12 18.36 -11.84
C SER A 386 -7.23 19.59 -10.95
N ALA A 387 -8.44 20.12 -10.74
CA ALA A 387 -8.67 21.32 -9.92
C ALA A 387 -8.46 21.06 -8.42
N GLU A 388 -8.72 19.86 -7.92
CA GLU A 388 -8.34 19.48 -6.54
C GLU A 388 -6.82 19.25 -6.39
N GLU A 389 -6.10 19.14 -7.52
CA GLU A 389 -4.65 18.91 -7.57
C GLU A 389 -3.82 20.18 -7.80
N ALA A 390 -4.45 21.27 -8.28
CA ALA A 390 -3.76 22.51 -8.65
C ALA A 390 -3.90 23.55 -7.57
N ASP A 391 -3.21 23.66 -6.58
CA ASP A 391 -2.80 24.86 -5.81
C ASP A 391 -2.21 24.48 -4.46
N VAL A 392 -0.94 24.09 -4.49
CA VAL A 392 -0.08 24.37 -3.34
C VAL A 392 1.25 24.85 -3.89
N PRO A 393 1.60 26.13 -3.74
CA PRO A 393 2.92 26.63 -4.07
C PRO A 393 3.99 25.81 -3.37
N SER A 394 5.03 25.41 -4.08
CA SER A 394 6.17 24.76 -3.45
C SER A 394 6.84 25.73 -2.49
N LEU A 395 7.29 25.25 -1.33
CA LEU A 395 8.05 26.07 -0.37
C LEU A 395 9.34 26.66 -0.95
N ASP A 396 9.77 26.22 -2.14
CA ASP A 396 10.91 26.73 -2.87
C ASP A 396 10.57 28.02 -3.65
N ASP A 397 9.28 28.30 -3.93
CA ASP A 397 8.82 29.52 -4.59
C ASP A 397 8.70 30.73 -3.64
N LEU A 398 8.97 30.55 -2.36
CA LEU A 398 8.93 31.60 -1.34
C LEU A 398 10.32 32.10 -0.91
N ASN A 399 11.39 31.65 -1.52
CA ASN A 399 12.77 32.02 -1.20
C ASN A 399 13.58 32.57 -2.41
N ASP A 400 12.93 33.24 -3.35
CA ASP A 400 13.59 34.14 -4.31
C ASP A 400 13.31 35.61 -3.98
#